data_67bcd80c9a48a9ff12681479bb4a6aeb
#
_entry.id   67bcd80c9a48a9ff12681479bb4a6aeb
#
_cell.length_a   1.000
_cell.length_b   1.000
_cell.length_c   1.000
_cell.angle_alpha   90.00
_cell.angle_beta   90.00
_cell.angle_gamma   90.00
#
_symmetry.space_group_name_H-M   'P 1'
#
loop_
_entity.id
_entity.type
_entity.pdbx_description
1 polymer ?
#
loop_
_entity_poly.entity_id
_entity_poly.type
_entity_poly.pdbx_seq_one_letter_code
_entity_poly.pdbx_strand_id
1 'polypeptide(L)'
;MPPVTADRRQPLLVVGHGHRSAPPMQIVEAASGLCDLLWLIDESVPDGAFTSRLLRKVGTVLNIAGMTPREAVSSLQAYSPDGVVAYRDEDIVFLSLIAAELGLEYRTPEVARRLVDKLLQREALSNGGLSSPFCWEVPADRSPAVIESFAELVEYPAVLKPRIGNGGQYTMPVADAADLVRSVALLPTEAGGETGMFVEQYLPSLATERGERFGGYVSVESLVAGGEISHVAVTGRFPLAEPFRETGFFIPADLSEAQLAAVLEVATDALRALGVRTGDCHTEIKLTPDGPRVLEVNGRLGGGVPEMLLQASGVSLFGLSIRIALGEPVVVDGPIPCGGVGWRFLFQPPTSARRVVSIEGLDRLAALPGVNEIYVNRSPGDPIDWREGTRHYIYSVYGVSADYDELMEINRFLHEEVSIAYE
;
A
#
# COMPACT_ATOMS: atom_id res chain seq x y z
N MET A 1 26.86 -22.32 40.44
CA MET A 1 25.58 -21.68 40.12
C MET A 1 25.83 -20.77 38.91
N PRO A 2 25.17 -20.96 37.76
CA PRO A 2 25.23 -20.00 36.70
C PRO A 2 24.53 -18.71 37.18
N PRO A 3 24.94 -17.53 36.72
CA PRO A 3 24.30 -16.27 37.08
C PRO A 3 22.85 -16.29 36.63
N VAL A 4 21.93 -15.93 37.52
CA VAL A 4 20.52 -15.63 37.22
C VAL A 4 20.54 -14.56 36.12
N THR A 5 20.10 -14.89 34.93
CA THR A 5 19.86 -13.90 33.85
C THR A 5 18.86 -12.91 34.42
N ALA A 6 19.27 -11.62 34.48
CA ALA A 6 18.38 -10.54 34.80
C ALA A 6 17.13 -10.65 33.89
N ASP A 7 15.98 -10.53 34.49
CA ASP A 7 14.66 -10.51 33.81
C ASP A 7 14.72 -9.45 32.71
N ARG A 8 14.99 -9.84 31.47
CA ARG A 8 14.99 -8.91 30.33
C ARG A 8 13.55 -8.52 30.09
N ARG A 9 13.24 -7.26 30.35
CA ARG A 9 12.02 -6.62 29.90
C ARG A 9 11.77 -7.00 28.43
N GLN A 10 10.53 -7.35 28.06
CA GLN A 10 10.19 -7.50 26.63
C GLN A 10 10.50 -6.20 25.89
N PRO A 11 11.04 -6.25 24.66
CA PRO A 11 11.22 -5.08 23.81
C PRO A 11 9.90 -4.31 23.66
N LEU A 12 9.96 -2.99 23.52
CA LEU A 12 8.81 -2.14 23.28
C LEU A 12 8.86 -1.57 21.85
N LEU A 13 7.87 -1.92 21.04
CA LEU A 13 7.74 -1.45 19.66
C LEU A 13 6.72 -0.31 19.58
N VAL A 14 7.14 0.82 19.04
CA VAL A 14 6.25 1.94 18.69
C VAL A 14 5.63 1.68 17.32
N VAL A 15 4.30 1.69 17.24
CA VAL A 15 3.54 1.46 16.02
C VAL A 15 2.74 2.71 15.67
N GLY A 16 3.03 3.35 14.54
CA GLY A 16 2.17 4.36 13.95
C GLY A 16 0.87 3.71 13.46
N HIS A 17 -0.26 4.20 13.94
CA HIS A 17 -1.56 3.62 13.58
C HIS A 17 -2.63 4.71 13.42
N GLY A 18 -3.61 4.44 12.56
CA GLY A 18 -4.72 5.34 12.32
C GLY A 18 -5.79 4.69 11.45
N HIS A 19 -6.72 5.50 11.01
CA HIS A 19 -7.77 5.04 10.10
C HIS A 19 -7.15 4.38 8.85
N ARG A 20 -7.64 3.18 8.50
CA ARG A 20 -7.17 2.39 7.34
C ARG A 20 -5.71 1.91 7.40
N SER A 21 -5.12 1.88 8.58
CA SER A 21 -3.87 1.14 8.80
C SER A 21 -4.12 -0.37 8.72
N ALA A 22 -3.04 -1.16 8.84
CA ALA A 22 -3.12 -2.61 8.96
C ALA A 22 -4.05 -3.02 10.13
N PRO A 23 -4.74 -4.18 10.05
CA PRO A 23 -5.63 -4.64 11.11
C PRO A 23 -4.90 -4.78 12.44
N PRO A 24 -5.30 -4.07 13.50
CA PRO A 24 -4.52 -4.03 14.74
C PRO A 24 -4.40 -5.39 15.42
N MET A 25 -5.41 -6.25 15.32
CA MET A 25 -5.36 -7.58 15.94
C MET A 25 -4.33 -8.49 15.31
N GLN A 26 -4.08 -8.37 14.00
CA GLN A 26 -3.02 -9.13 13.31
C GLN A 26 -1.62 -8.64 13.74
N ILE A 27 -1.46 -7.34 13.98
CA ILE A 27 -0.21 -6.79 14.52
C ILE A 27 0.00 -7.30 15.95
N VAL A 28 -1.04 -7.31 16.79
CA VAL A 28 -0.99 -7.86 18.17
C VAL A 28 -0.62 -9.33 18.17
N GLU A 29 -1.24 -10.13 17.31
CA GLU A 29 -0.93 -11.56 17.16
C GLU A 29 0.52 -11.77 16.70
N ALA A 30 0.97 -11.01 15.71
CA ALA A 30 2.33 -11.08 15.21
C ALA A 30 3.39 -10.61 16.23
N ALA A 31 3.05 -9.68 17.12
CA ALA A 31 3.91 -9.19 18.19
C ALA A 31 3.96 -10.13 19.40
N SER A 32 3.02 -11.08 19.50
CA SER A 32 2.91 -11.99 20.65
C SER A 32 4.19 -12.78 20.87
N GLY A 33 4.77 -12.65 22.06
CA GLY A 33 6.05 -13.28 22.42
C GLY A 33 7.29 -12.60 21.82
N LEU A 34 7.15 -11.56 21.00
CA LEU A 34 8.26 -10.78 20.45
C LEU A 34 8.47 -9.46 21.21
N CYS A 35 7.40 -8.68 21.40
CA CYS A 35 7.48 -7.35 22.00
C CYS A 35 6.15 -6.88 22.58
N ASP A 36 6.22 -5.87 23.45
CA ASP A 36 5.07 -5.06 23.83
C ASP A 36 4.81 -3.96 22.79
N LEU A 37 3.54 -3.50 22.67
CA LEU A 37 3.14 -2.49 21.69
C LEU A 37 2.80 -1.16 22.36
N LEU A 38 3.34 -0.07 21.80
CA LEU A 38 2.96 1.30 22.07
C LEU A 38 2.42 1.92 20.79
N TRP A 39 1.14 2.21 20.75
CA TRP A 39 0.45 2.78 19.61
C TRP A 39 0.53 4.31 19.61
N LEU A 40 0.99 4.91 18.51
CA LEU A 40 0.89 6.34 18.28
C LEU A 40 -0.36 6.61 17.43
N ILE A 41 -1.28 7.44 17.95
CA ILE A 41 -2.55 7.75 17.30
C ILE A 41 -2.81 9.25 17.39
N ASP A 42 -3.20 9.84 16.28
CA ASP A 42 -3.81 11.16 16.27
C ASP A 42 -5.32 11.04 16.53
N GLU A 43 -5.76 11.40 17.72
CA GLU A 43 -7.18 11.35 18.12
C GLU A 43 -8.02 12.48 17.49
N SER A 44 -7.40 13.46 16.83
CA SER A 44 -8.09 14.59 16.18
C SER A 44 -8.64 14.27 14.79
N VAL A 45 -8.10 13.22 14.14
CA VAL A 45 -8.58 12.78 12.82
C VAL A 45 -9.86 11.94 12.93
N PRO A 46 -10.65 11.82 11.84
CA PRO A 46 -11.84 10.96 11.84
C PRO A 46 -11.52 9.56 12.36
N ASP A 47 -12.38 9.03 13.23
CA ASP A 47 -12.25 7.73 13.92
C ASP A 47 -11.03 7.57 14.86
N GLY A 48 -10.15 8.56 14.96
CA GLY A 48 -8.94 8.49 15.79
C GLY A 48 -9.24 8.18 17.26
N ALA A 49 -10.17 8.90 17.88
CA ALA A 49 -10.59 8.67 19.26
C ALA A 49 -11.28 7.31 19.47
N PHE A 50 -12.00 6.81 18.46
CA PHE A 50 -12.61 5.47 18.53
C PHE A 50 -11.52 4.38 18.45
N THR A 51 -10.61 4.49 17.49
CA THR A 51 -9.47 3.59 17.30
C THR A 51 -8.59 3.52 18.56
N SER A 52 -8.27 4.70 19.14
CA SER A 52 -7.51 4.80 20.38
C SER A 52 -8.16 4.00 21.51
N ARG A 53 -9.48 4.11 21.70
CA ARG A 53 -10.21 3.33 22.74
C ARG A 53 -10.12 1.82 22.54
N LEU A 54 -10.13 1.36 21.29
CA LEU A 54 -9.97 -0.06 20.98
C LEU A 54 -8.56 -0.53 21.30
N LEU A 55 -7.55 0.22 20.85
CA LEU A 55 -6.15 -0.14 21.01
C LEU A 55 -5.66 -0.12 22.47
N ARG A 56 -6.26 0.72 23.33
CA ARG A 56 -6.00 0.69 24.78
C ARG A 56 -6.34 -0.65 25.45
N LYS A 57 -7.09 -1.54 24.78
CA LYS A 57 -7.38 -2.89 25.28
C LYS A 57 -6.25 -3.88 24.97
N VAL A 58 -5.37 -3.56 24.04
CA VAL A 58 -4.34 -4.48 23.51
C VAL A 58 -2.93 -3.86 23.50
N GLY A 59 -2.73 -2.74 24.19
CA GLY A 59 -1.44 -2.09 24.30
C GLY A 59 -1.53 -0.70 24.90
N THR A 60 -0.37 -0.07 25.09
CA THR A 60 -0.28 1.33 25.51
C THR A 60 -0.59 2.24 24.32
N VAL A 61 -1.33 3.34 24.54
CA VAL A 61 -1.65 4.32 23.50
C VAL A 61 -1.15 5.70 23.92
N LEU A 62 -0.38 6.33 23.05
CA LEU A 62 0.01 7.74 23.14
C LEU A 62 -0.76 8.52 22.06
N ASN A 63 -1.58 9.48 22.52
CA ASN A 63 -2.24 10.42 21.61
C ASN A 63 -1.25 11.50 21.17
N ILE A 64 -1.04 11.60 19.85
CA ILE A 64 -0.11 12.56 19.23
C ILE A 64 -0.81 13.74 18.55
N ALA A 65 -2.12 13.92 18.79
CA ALA A 65 -2.90 15.03 18.20
C ALA A 65 -2.23 16.39 18.47
N GLY A 66 -1.89 17.09 17.38
CA GLY A 66 -1.24 18.41 17.46
C GLY A 66 0.21 18.40 17.94
N MET A 67 0.82 17.24 18.19
CA MET A 67 2.23 17.15 18.59
C MET A 67 3.17 17.31 17.40
N THR A 68 4.24 18.06 17.62
CA THR A 68 5.43 18.01 16.78
C THR A 68 6.21 16.71 17.05
N PRO A 69 7.08 16.25 16.12
CA PRO A 69 7.94 15.09 16.38
C PRO A 69 8.74 15.19 17.67
N ARG A 70 9.24 16.40 18.00
CA ARG A 70 10.02 16.65 19.22
C ARG A 70 9.20 16.48 20.52
N GLU A 71 7.94 16.92 20.51
CA GLU A 71 7.03 16.71 21.64
C GLU A 71 6.68 15.23 21.83
N ALA A 72 6.47 14.52 20.73
CA ALA A 72 6.26 13.07 20.74
C ALA A 72 7.50 12.33 21.30
N VAL A 73 8.71 12.70 20.88
CA VAL A 73 9.97 12.17 21.41
C VAL A 73 10.05 12.37 22.93
N SER A 74 9.76 13.61 23.42
CA SER A 74 9.78 13.90 24.86
C SER A 74 8.83 13.01 25.65
N SER A 75 7.67 12.67 25.08
CA SER A 75 6.69 11.78 25.68
C SER A 75 7.16 10.31 25.64
N LEU A 76 7.83 9.90 24.54
CA LEU A 76 8.30 8.52 24.32
C LEU A 76 9.52 8.17 25.16
N GLN A 77 10.35 9.13 25.55
CA GLN A 77 11.55 8.88 26.37
C GLN A 77 11.24 8.16 27.67
N ALA A 78 10.08 8.43 28.29
CA ALA A 78 9.65 7.75 29.52
C ALA A 78 9.40 6.24 29.33
N TYR A 79 9.13 5.82 28.11
CA TYR A 79 8.86 4.40 27.77
C TYR A 79 10.10 3.64 27.31
N SER A 80 11.14 4.35 26.86
CA SER A 80 12.38 3.76 26.32
C SER A 80 12.09 2.70 25.23
N PRO A 81 11.51 3.06 24.08
CA PRO A 81 11.19 2.11 23.04
C PRO A 81 12.45 1.51 22.39
N ASP A 82 12.33 0.28 21.89
CA ASP A 82 13.42 -0.47 21.25
C ASP A 82 13.32 -0.46 19.72
N GLY A 83 12.17 -0.07 19.16
CA GLY A 83 11.97 0.01 17.72
C GLY A 83 10.74 0.82 17.33
N VAL A 84 10.61 1.12 16.04
CA VAL A 84 9.45 1.81 15.45
C VAL A 84 9.04 1.16 14.12
N VAL A 85 7.74 1.15 13.83
CA VAL A 85 7.20 0.65 12.55
C VAL A 85 5.97 1.45 12.12
N ALA A 86 5.79 1.63 10.79
CA ALA A 86 4.60 2.21 10.18
C ALA A 86 4.01 1.24 9.16
N TYR A 87 2.68 1.10 9.18
CA TYR A 87 1.92 0.33 8.19
C TYR A 87 0.99 1.20 7.33
N ARG A 88 1.22 2.52 7.33
CA ARG A 88 0.57 3.46 6.42
C ARG A 88 1.52 4.62 6.07
N ASP A 89 1.33 5.19 4.88
CA ASP A 89 2.24 6.17 4.30
C ASP A 89 2.30 7.46 5.12
N GLU A 90 1.17 7.87 5.72
CA GLU A 90 1.04 9.10 6.50
C GLU A 90 1.91 9.12 7.76
N ASP A 91 2.29 7.96 8.30
CA ASP A 91 3.09 7.86 9.53
C ASP A 91 4.60 7.80 9.27
N ILE A 92 5.03 7.46 8.04
CA ILE A 92 6.42 7.12 7.72
C ILE A 92 7.37 8.28 8.03
N VAL A 93 7.05 9.49 7.58
CA VAL A 93 7.91 10.68 7.78
C VAL A 93 7.95 11.08 9.24
N PHE A 94 6.80 11.11 9.92
CA PHE A 94 6.71 11.45 11.33
C PHE A 94 7.53 10.49 12.20
N LEU A 95 7.38 9.18 11.99
CA LEU A 95 8.14 8.17 12.72
C LEU A 95 9.64 8.21 12.39
N SER A 96 10.03 8.57 11.17
CA SER A 96 11.45 8.72 10.82
C SER A 96 12.14 9.83 11.61
N LEU A 97 11.45 10.93 11.87
CA LEU A 97 11.95 12.03 12.69
C LEU A 97 12.07 11.61 14.15
N ILE A 98 11.08 10.89 14.68
CA ILE A 98 11.10 10.35 16.04
C ILE A 98 12.26 9.34 16.21
N ALA A 99 12.39 8.39 15.28
CA ALA A 99 13.44 7.38 15.34
C ALA A 99 14.84 8.00 15.32
N ALA A 100 15.06 9.00 14.47
CA ALA A 100 16.33 9.70 14.38
C ALA A 100 16.71 10.40 15.70
N GLU A 101 15.76 11.06 16.38
CA GLU A 101 16.03 11.72 17.66
C GLU A 101 16.19 10.73 18.82
N LEU A 102 15.52 9.57 18.79
CA LEU A 102 15.66 8.51 19.80
C LEU A 102 16.85 7.59 19.55
N GLY A 103 17.54 7.70 18.39
CA GLY A 103 18.64 6.81 18.01
C GLY A 103 18.20 5.39 17.69
N LEU A 104 16.95 5.20 17.25
CA LEU A 104 16.38 3.91 16.85
C LEU A 104 16.70 3.61 15.38
N GLU A 105 16.87 2.34 15.06
CA GLU A 105 17.03 1.92 13.68
C GLU A 105 15.71 2.07 12.91
N TYR A 106 15.73 2.95 11.91
CA TYR A 106 14.60 3.19 11.01
C TYR A 106 15.12 3.92 9.75
N ARG A 107 14.24 4.18 8.79
CA ARG A 107 14.57 4.98 7.61
C ARG A 107 14.94 6.39 8.01
N THR A 108 15.97 6.97 7.35
CA THR A 108 16.26 8.39 7.56
C THR A 108 15.09 9.25 7.08
N PRO A 109 14.91 10.47 7.62
CA PRO A 109 13.85 11.37 7.16
C PRO A 109 13.90 11.70 5.66
N GLU A 110 15.07 11.68 5.06
CA GLU A 110 15.25 11.85 3.62
C GLU A 110 14.70 10.68 2.83
N VAL A 111 15.06 9.45 3.20
CA VAL A 111 14.53 8.21 2.60
C VAL A 111 13.02 8.13 2.80
N ALA A 112 12.54 8.44 4.00
CA ALA A 112 11.10 8.47 4.31
C ALA A 112 10.32 9.40 3.37
N ARG A 113 10.83 10.60 3.09
CA ARG A 113 10.21 11.53 2.13
C ARG A 113 10.19 10.97 0.70
N ARG A 114 11.29 10.35 0.24
CA ARG A 114 11.34 9.71 -1.08
C ARG A 114 10.32 8.57 -1.23
N LEU A 115 9.99 7.89 -0.14
CA LEU A 115 9.03 6.78 -0.13
C LEU A 115 7.56 7.23 -0.10
N VAL A 116 7.27 8.51 0.15
CA VAL A 116 5.90 9.04 0.19
C VAL A 116 5.62 10.09 -0.89
N ASP A 117 6.63 10.81 -1.35
CA ASP A 117 6.51 11.84 -2.40
C ASP A 117 6.96 11.27 -3.76
N LYS A 118 6.00 11.10 -4.67
CA LYS A 118 6.23 10.49 -5.98
C LYS A 118 7.21 11.26 -6.86
N LEU A 119 7.29 12.59 -6.76
CA LEU A 119 8.27 13.36 -7.53
C LEU A 119 9.69 13.15 -7.01
N LEU A 120 9.89 13.21 -5.69
CA LEU A 120 11.19 12.89 -5.07
C LEU A 120 11.61 11.45 -5.37
N GLN A 121 10.64 10.55 -5.44
CA GLN A 121 10.88 9.16 -5.83
C GLN A 121 11.35 9.05 -7.28
N ARG A 122 10.69 9.74 -8.24
CA ARG A 122 11.11 9.76 -9.65
C ARG A 122 12.52 10.32 -9.82
N GLU A 123 12.84 11.39 -9.12
CA GLU A 123 14.18 11.99 -9.12
C GLU A 123 15.23 11.00 -8.62
N ALA A 124 14.99 10.34 -7.49
CA ALA A 124 15.91 9.38 -6.91
C ALA A 124 16.10 8.14 -7.81
N LEU A 125 15.04 7.60 -8.40
CA LEU A 125 15.10 6.49 -9.34
C LEU A 125 15.89 6.84 -10.60
N SER A 126 15.65 8.02 -11.19
CA SER A 126 16.40 8.52 -12.35
C SER A 126 17.86 8.72 -12.05
N ASN A 127 18.21 9.32 -10.90
CA ASN A 127 19.59 9.50 -10.45
C ASN A 127 20.31 8.17 -10.20
N GLY A 128 19.55 7.13 -9.81
CA GLY A 128 20.01 5.75 -9.67
C GLY A 128 20.16 4.99 -11.00
N GLY A 129 19.85 5.61 -12.13
CA GLY A 129 19.96 5.02 -13.46
C GLY A 129 18.77 4.18 -13.90
N LEU A 130 17.66 4.16 -13.12
CA LEU A 130 16.46 3.46 -13.54
C LEU A 130 15.66 4.31 -14.56
N SER A 131 15.06 3.62 -15.51
CA SER A 131 14.12 4.26 -16.43
C SER A 131 12.87 4.72 -15.66
N SER A 132 12.69 6.02 -15.54
CA SER A 132 11.57 6.66 -14.86
C SER A 132 10.68 7.38 -15.87
N PRO A 133 9.33 7.39 -15.71
CA PRO A 133 8.46 8.17 -16.57
C PRO A 133 8.76 9.67 -16.43
N PHE A 134 8.60 10.42 -17.52
CA PHE A 134 8.65 11.87 -17.48
C PHE A 134 7.52 12.42 -16.63
N CYS A 135 7.80 13.49 -15.88
CA CYS A 135 6.86 14.10 -14.94
C CYS A 135 6.80 15.60 -15.12
N TRP A 136 5.60 16.14 -14.92
CA TRP A 136 5.30 17.57 -14.94
C TRP A 136 4.51 17.95 -13.69
N GLU A 137 4.97 18.91 -12.94
CA GLU A 137 4.25 19.40 -11.77
C GLU A 137 3.10 20.33 -12.20
N VAL A 138 1.88 20.04 -11.74
CA VAL A 138 0.71 20.88 -12.04
C VAL A 138 0.86 22.21 -11.32
N PRO A 139 0.67 23.34 -12.01
CA PRO A 139 0.74 24.66 -11.38
C PRO A 139 -0.20 24.79 -10.17
N ALA A 140 0.24 25.46 -9.12
CA ALA A 140 -0.59 25.75 -7.95
C ALA A 140 -1.80 26.65 -8.31
N ASP A 141 -1.59 27.60 -9.24
CA ASP A 141 -2.68 28.35 -9.88
C ASP A 141 -3.39 27.47 -10.90
N ARG A 142 -4.58 26.99 -10.54
CA ARG A 142 -5.42 26.13 -11.39
C ARG A 142 -6.44 26.92 -12.21
N SER A 143 -6.20 28.22 -12.47
CA SER A 143 -7.04 28.99 -13.38
C SER A 143 -7.02 28.40 -14.79
N PRO A 144 -8.13 28.46 -15.55
CA PRO A 144 -8.23 27.81 -16.87
C PRO A 144 -7.08 28.19 -17.82
N ALA A 145 -6.72 29.45 -17.90
CA ALA A 145 -5.66 29.92 -18.80
C ALA A 145 -4.26 29.37 -18.43
N VAL A 146 -3.98 29.21 -17.14
CA VAL A 146 -2.71 28.63 -16.65
C VAL A 146 -2.67 27.14 -16.97
N ILE A 147 -3.76 26.41 -16.69
CA ILE A 147 -3.82 24.97 -16.97
C ILE A 147 -3.83 24.69 -18.48
N GLU A 148 -4.49 25.47 -19.30
CA GLU A 148 -4.42 25.37 -20.77
C GLU A 148 -2.98 25.53 -21.26
N SER A 149 -2.25 26.54 -20.79
CA SER A 149 -0.85 26.75 -21.16
C SER A 149 0.06 25.61 -20.66
N PHE A 150 -0.20 25.09 -19.48
CA PHE A 150 0.52 23.95 -18.91
C PHE A 150 0.28 22.67 -19.71
N ALA A 151 -0.97 22.43 -20.12
CA ALA A 151 -1.35 21.23 -20.86
C ALA A 151 -0.63 21.09 -22.21
N GLU A 152 -0.24 22.19 -22.85
CA GLU A 152 0.55 22.18 -24.08
C GLU A 152 2.02 21.72 -23.89
N LEU A 153 2.50 21.66 -22.63
CA LEU A 153 3.86 21.22 -22.31
C LEU A 153 3.94 19.71 -22.02
N VAL A 154 2.81 19.07 -21.81
CA VAL A 154 2.72 17.66 -21.40
C VAL A 154 2.73 16.75 -22.63
N GLU A 155 3.47 15.64 -22.54
CA GLU A 155 3.43 14.56 -23.53
C GLU A 155 2.31 13.57 -23.21
N TYR A 156 1.51 13.19 -24.20
CA TYR A 156 0.34 12.32 -24.07
C TYR A 156 0.52 10.97 -24.76
N PRO A 157 -0.17 9.89 -24.29
CA PRO A 157 -1.06 9.85 -23.13
C PRO A 157 -0.31 9.95 -21.80
N ALA A 158 -0.98 10.48 -20.78
CA ALA A 158 -0.39 10.72 -19.47
C ALA A 158 -1.34 10.32 -18.32
N VAL A 159 -0.86 10.44 -17.07
CA VAL A 159 -1.64 10.17 -15.86
C VAL A 159 -1.53 11.36 -14.91
N LEU A 160 -2.67 11.96 -14.57
CA LEU A 160 -2.78 12.98 -13.53
C LEU A 160 -2.98 12.31 -12.17
N LYS A 161 -2.17 12.66 -11.16
CA LYS A 161 -2.27 12.08 -9.80
C LYS A 161 -1.68 12.99 -8.72
N PRO A 162 -2.04 12.78 -7.42
CA PRO A 162 -1.41 13.50 -6.31
C PRO A 162 0.07 13.10 -6.15
N ARG A 163 0.90 14.05 -5.72
CA ARG A 163 2.31 13.76 -5.32
C ARG A 163 2.35 12.83 -4.12
N ILE A 164 1.53 13.09 -3.10
CA ILE A 164 1.37 12.24 -1.91
C ILE A 164 -0.05 11.68 -1.90
N GLY A 165 -0.20 10.39 -1.72
CA GLY A 165 -1.47 9.68 -1.69
C GLY A 165 -1.30 8.22 -2.11
N ASN A 166 -2.33 7.42 -1.86
CA ASN A 166 -2.33 5.98 -2.11
C ASN A 166 -3.70 5.50 -2.63
N GLY A 167 -3.77 4.25 -3.10
CA GLY A 167 -5.02 3.62 -3.55
C GLY A 167 -5.67 4.27 -4.76
N GLY A 168 -4.92 4.99 -5.60
CA GLY A 168 -5.44 5.62 -6.83
C GLY A 168 -6.38 6.81 -6.60
N GLN A 169 -6.42 7.38 -5.39
CA GLN A 169 -7.22 8.58 -5.10
C GLN A 169 -6.84 9.71 -6.05
N TYR A 170 -7.86 10.35 -6.68
CA TYR A 170 -7.69 11.42 -7.67
C TYR A 170 -6.74 11.09 -8.84
N THR A 171 -6.51 9.80 -9.11
CA THR A 171 -5.67 9.35 -10.23
C THR A 171 -6.52 9.16 -11.48
N MET A 172 -6.19 9.86 -12.56
CA MET A 172 -6.97 9.87 -13.80
C MET A 172 -6.07 9.75 -15.02
N PRO A 173 -6.46 8.93 -16.02
CA PRO A 173 -5.82 8.96 -17.33
C PRO A 173 -6.15 10.27 -18.04
N VAL A 174 -5.21 10.80 -18.80
CA VAL A 174 -5.40 11.98 -19.64
C VAL A 174 -4.88 11.68 -21.04
N ALA A 175 -5.77 11.75 -22.01
CA ALA A 175 -5.50 11.37 -23.39
C ALA A 175 -4.85 12.49 -24.20
N ASP A 176 -5.17 13.74 -23.90
CA ASP A 176 -4.72 14.95 -24.59
C ASP A 176 -4.80 16.19 -23.68
N ALA A 177 -4.37 17.34 -24.19
CA ALA A 177 -4.38 18.61 -23.48
C ALA A 177 -5.79 19.03 -23.01
N ALA A 178 -6.81 18.85 -23.86
CA ALA A 178 -8.18 19.20 -23.52
C ALA A 178 -8.72 18.30 -22.41
N ASP A 179 -8.35 17.04 -22.40
CA ASP A 179 -8.70 16.08 -21.35
C ASP A 179 -8.01 16.43 -20.02
N LEU A 180 -6.75 16.85 -20.05
CA LEU A 180 -6.05 17.31 -18.85
C LEU A 180 -6.74 18.53 -18.22
N VAL A 181 -7.10 19.52 -19.03
CA VAL A 181 -7.84 20.70 -18.56
C VAL A 181 -9.16 20.32 -17.89
N ARG A 182 -9.94 19.42 -18.53
CA ARG A 182 -11.19 18.90 -17.96
C ARG A 182 -10.94 18.14 -16.64
N SER A 183 -9.94 17.28 -16.62
CA SER A 183 -9.60 16.46 -15.46
C SER A 183 -9.20 17.31 -14.26
N VAL A 184 -8.38 18.33 -14.45
CA VAL A 184 -8.00 19.27 -13.38
C VAL A 184 -9.23 20.04 -12.86
N ALA A 185 -10.15 20.44 -13.75
CA ALA A 185 -11.38 21.15 -13.36
C ALA A 185 -12.37 20.25 -12.56
N LEU A 186 -12.30 18.94 -12.70
CA LEU A 186 -13.11 17.97 -11.93
C LEU A 186 -12.58 17.70 -10.52
N LEU A 187 -11.33 18.07 -10.25
CA LEU A 187 -10.72 17.85 -8.93
C LEU A 187 -11.22 18.87 -7.91
N PRO A 188 -11.45 18.47 -6.65
CA PRO A 188 -11.66 19.43 -5.58
C PRO A 188 -10.40 20.30 -5.38
N THR A 189 -10.59 21.49 -4.85
CA THR A 189 -9.50 22.46 -4.65
C THR A 189 -8.38 21.90 -3.76
N GLU A 190 -8.76 21.07 -2.78
CA GLU A 190 -7.88 20.40 -1.83
C GLU A 190 -7.19 19.14 -2.40
N ALA A 191 -7.51 18.71 -3.63
CA ALA A 191 -6.88 17.54 -4.23
C ALA A 191 -5.36 17.73 -4.36
N GLY A 192 -4.60 16.76 -3.86
CA GLY A 192 -3.15 16.82 -3.75
C GLY A 192 -2.64 17.49 -2.48
N GLY A 193 -3.51 18.00 -1.60
CA GLY A 193 -3.14 18.64 -0.35
C GLY A 193 -2.14 19.79 -0.54
N GLU A 194 -1.25 19.97 0.43
CA GLU A 194 -0.19 21.01 0.37
C GLU A 194 0.89 20.71 -0.67
N THR A 195 1.06 19.42 -1.07
CA THR A 195 2.12 19.01 -2.01
C THR A 195 1.69 19.08 -3.48
N GLY A 196 0.40 19.22 -3.75
CA GLY A 196 -0.14 19.41 -5.09
C GLY A 196 -0.30 18.12 -5.91
N MET A 197 -0.54 18.32 -7.19
CA MET A 197 -0.73 17.28 -8.20
C MET A 197 0.43 17.29 -9.20
N PHE A 198 0.64 16.17 -9.88
CA PHE A 198 1.55 16.09 -11.02
C PHE A 198 0.97 15.20 -12.12
N VAL A 199 1.53 15.36 -13.30
CA VAL A 199 1.23 14.53 -14.47
C VAL A 199 2.46 13.70 -14.77
N GLU A 200 2.29 12.42 -15.07
CA GLU A 200 3.39 11.58 -15.54
C GLU A 200 3.03 10.85 -16.84
N GLN A 201 4.04 10.49 -17.57
CA GLN A 201 3.91 9.68 -18.79
C GLN A 201 3.15 8.38 -18.51
N TYR A 202 2.18 8.05 -19.35
CA TYR A 202 1.49 6.77 -19.28
C TYR A 202 2.41 5.63 -19.71
N LEU A 203 2.53 4.59 -18.91
CA LEU A 203 3.28 3.39 -19.23
C LEU A 203 2.33 2.32 -19.80
N PRO A 204 2.52 1.88 -21.07
CA PRO A 204 1.69 0.85 -21.67
C PRO A 204 1.90 -0.50 -20.97
N SER A 205 0.84 -1.31 -20.88
CA SER A 205 0.93 -2.66 -20.34
C SER A 205 1.42 -3.64 -21.40
N LEU A 206 2.30 -4.56 -20.99
CA LEU A 206 2.49 -5.82 -21.71
C LEU A 206 1.35 -6.76 -21.31
N ALA A 207 0.77 -7.50 -22.24
CA ALA A 207 -0.13 -8.59 -21.91
C ALA A 207 0.65 -9.69 -21.15
N THR A 208 0.05 -10.25 -20.11
CA THR A 208 0.62 -11.43 -19.42
C THR A 208 0.53 -12.66 -20.31
N GLU A 209 1.32 -13.71 -20.02
CA GLU A 209 1.26 -14.98 -20.79
C GLU A 209 -0.13 -15.63 -20.78
N ARG A 210 -0.95 -15.37 -19.73
CA ARG A 210 -2.34 -15.81 -19.63
C ARG A 210 -3.37 -14.83 -20.22
N GLY A 211 -2.94 -13.89 -21.05
CA GLY A 211 -3.78 -12.97 -21.77
C GLY A 211 -4.34 -11.83 -20.91
N GLU A 212 -5.57 -11.38 -21.25
CA GLU A 212 -6.21 -10.26 -20.53
C GLU A 212 -6.81 -10.62 -19.16
N ARG A 213 -6.61 -11.87 -18.68
CA ARG A 213 -7.14 -12.32 -17.40
C ARG A 213 -6.56 -11.55 -16.21
N PHE A 214 -5.29 -11.16 -16.31
CA PHE A 214 -4.56 -10.49 -15.24
C PHE A 214 -4.09 -9.10 -15.67
N GLY A 215 -3.94 -8.21 -14.69
CA GLY A 215 -3.50 -6.84 -14.92
C GLY A 215 -2.03 -6.76 -15.32
N GLY A 216 -1.68 -5.71 -16.07
CA GLY A 216 -0.33 -5.51 -16.61
C GLY A 216 0.67 -4.92 -15.61
N TYR A 217 0.52 -5.15 -14.30
CA TYR A 217 1.50 -4.78 -13.29
C TYR A 217 1.47 -5.75 -12.11
N VAL A 218 2.56 -5.78 -11.37
CA VAL A 218 2.78 -6.62 -10.20
C VAL A 218 3.28 -5.78 -9.03
N SER A 219 3.32 -6.34 -7.84
CA SER A 219 4.08 -5.73 -6.74
C SER A 219 5.01 -6.72 -6.07
N VAL A 220 6.12 -6.22 -5.57
CA VAL A 220 7.15 -6.96 -4.84
C VAL A 220 7.13 -6.50 -3.40
N GLU A 221 6.90 -7.43 -2.47
CA GLU A 221 7.10 -7.22 -1.05
C GLU A 221 8.55 -7.51 -0.71
N SER A 222 9.21 -6.52 -0.16
CA SER A 222 10.63 -6.60 0.19
C SER A 222 10.84 -6.26 1.65
N LEU A 223 11.72 -7.02 2.29
CA LEU A 223 12.24 -6.78 3.63
C LEU A 223 13.70 -6.35 3.51
N VAL A 224 14.09 -5.30 4.21
CA VAL A 224 15.46 -4.78 4.19
C VAL A 224 15.98 -4.71 5.63
N ALA A 225 17.07 -5.40 5.90
CA ALA A 225 17.73 -5.42 7.20
C ALA A 225 19.21 -5.08 7.03
N GLY A 226 19.66 -3.94 7.57
CA GLY A 226 21.05 -3.50 7.46
C GLY A 226 21.53 -3.24 6.01
N GLY A 227 20.62 -3.09 5.06
CA GLY A 227 20.89 -2.93 3.63
C GLY A 227 20.85 -4.25 2.83
N GLU A 228 20.68 -5.39 3.49
CA GLU A 228 20.39 -6.67 2.85
C GLU A 228 18.92 -6.70 2.43
N ILE A 229 18.65 -7.00 1.15
CA ILE A 229 17.30 -6.99 0.57
C ILE A 229 16.83 -8.42 0.36
N SER A 230 15.69 -8.79 0.98
CA SER A 230 14.99 -10.04 0.77
C SER A 230 13.64 -9.76 0.10
N HIS A 231 13.42 -10.28 -1.10
CA HIS A 231 12.11 -10.23 -1.76
C HIS A 231 11.27 -11.43 -1.32
N VAL A 232 10.26 -11.18 -0.50
CA VAL A 232 9.51 -12.25 0.18
C VAL A 232 8.24 -12.67 -0.54
N ALA A 233 7.71 -11.82 -1.42
CA ALA A 233 6.51 -12.11 -2.17
C ALA A 233 6.43 -11.29 -3.46
N VAL A 234 5.80 -11.84 -4.50
CA VAL A 234 5.39 -11.10 -5.70
C VAL A 234 3.90 -11.33 -5.93
N THR A 235 3.13 -10.25 -5.96
CA THR A 235 1.68 -10.31 -6.16
C THR A 235 1.31 -9.92 -7.58
N GLY A 236 0.43 -10.70 -8.21
CA GLY A 236 -0.25 -10.34 -9.45
C GLY A 236 -1.49 -9.48 -9.19
N ARG A 237 -2.01 -8.89 -10.25
CA ARG A 237 -3.18 -8.02 -10.21
C ARG A 237 -4.27 -8.51 -11.16
N PHE A 238 -5.52 -8.25 -10.81
CA PHE A 238 -6.62 -8.30 -11.77
C PHE A 238 -6.70 -7.02 -12.59
N PRO A 239 -7.38 -7.03 -13.75
CA PRO A 239 -7.59 -5.82 -14.54
C PRO A 239 -8.24 -4.72 -13.69
N LEU A 240 -7.75 -3.48 -13.82
CA LEU A 240 -8.26 -2.35 -13.05
C LEU A 240 -9.67 -1.95 -13.52
N ALA A 241 -10.53 -1.57 -12.59
CA ALA A 241 -11.73 -0.81 -12.91
C ALA A 241 -11.36 0.66 -13.18
N GLU A 242 -12.06 1.30 -14.10
CA GLU A 242 -11.83 2.71 -14.43
C GLU A 242 -12.19 3.66 -13.26
N PRO A 243 -11.40 4.74 -13.09
CA PRO A 243 -10.05 4.97 -13.56
C PRO A 243 -9.01 4.44 -12.56
N PHE A 244 -8.21 3.46 -12.92
CA PHE A 244 -7.11 2.89 -12.12
C PHE A 244 -7.47 2.35 -10.72
N ARG A 245 -8.72 1.87 -10.50
CA ARG A 245 -9.15 1.30 -9.22
C ARG A 245 -8.90 -0.20 -9.20
N GLU A 246 -8.19 -0.67 -8.18
CA GLU A 246 -7.88 -2.10 -8.03
C GLU A 246 -9.15 -2.93 -7.82
N THR A 247 -9.23 -4.06 -8.52
CA THR A 247 -10.31 -5.04 -8.40
C THR A 247 -9.87 -6.29 -7.65
N GLY A 248 -8.57 -6.42 -7.40
CA GLY A 248 -8.00 -7.51 -6.61
C GLY A 248 -6.58 -7.85 -6.99
N PHE A 249 -6.01 -8.72 -6.19
CA PHE A 249 -4.65 -9.21 -6.32
C PHE A 249 -4.54 -10.64 -5.81
N PHE A 250 -3.46 -11.31 -6.18
CA PHE A 250 -3.21 -12.71 -5.85
C PHE A 250 -1.72 -12.98 -5.67
N ILE A 251 -1.37 -14.04 -4.96
CA ILE A 251 -0.01 -14.46 -4.65
C ILE A 251 0.11 -15.98 -4.76
N PRO A 252 1.16 -16.52 -5.43
CA PRO A 252 2.20 -15.80 -6.19
C PRO A 252 1.68 -15.13 -7.46
N ALA A 253 2.42 -14.20 -8.05
CA ALA A 253 2.13 -13.64 -9.36
C ALA A 253 2.34 -14.70 -10.47
N ASP A 254 1.50 -14.66 -11.52
CA ASP A 254 1.63 -15.54 -12.69
C ASP A 254 2.67 -14.94 -13.66
N LEU A 255 3.94 -15.26 -13.39
CA LEU A 255 5.09 -14.79 -14.16
C LEU A 255 5.97 -15.97 -14.59
N SER A 256 6.58 -15.87 -15.77
CA SER A 256 7.67 -16.77 -16.14
C SER A 256 8.91 -16.52 -15.27
N GLU A 257 9.82 -17.48 -15.18
CA GLU A 257 11.08 -17.33 -14.43
C GLU A 257 11.88 -16.09 -14.88
N ALA A 258 11.92 -15.82 -16.17
CA ALA A 258 12.61 -14.66 -16.73
C ALA A 258 11.94 -13.33 -16.32
N GLN A 259 10.60 -13.27 -16.35
CA GLN A 259 9.85 -12.09 -15.90
C GLN A 259 10.01 -11.88 -14.40
N LEU A 260 9.95 -12.95 -13.61
CA LEU A 260 10.17 -12.88 -12.15
C LEU A 260 11.56 -12.32 -11.85
N ALA A 261 12.61 -12.88 -12.47
CA ALA A 261 13.98 -12.41 -12.26
C ALA A 261 14.13 -10.91 -12.61
N ALA A 262 13.59 -10.47 -13.75
CA ALA A 262 13.65 -9.06 -14.15
C ALA A 262 12.87 -8.13 -13.20
N VAL A 263 11.73 -8.57 -12.68
CA VAL A 263 10.93 -7.82 -11.70
C VAL A 263 11.68 -7.66 -10.38
N LEU A 264 12.30 -8.74 -9.88
CA LEU A 264 13.07 -8.70 -8.63
C LEU A 264 14.35 -7.84 -8.76
N GLU A 265 15.00 -7.86 -9.92
CA GLU A 265 16.15 -7.01 -10.22
C GLU A 265 15.75 -5.52 -10.17
N VAL A 266 14.69 -5.14 -10.87
CA VAL A 266 14.17 -3.75 -10.86
C VAL A 266 13.74 -3.31 -9.47
N ALA A 267 13.11 -4.19 -8.68
CA ALA A 267 12.77 -3.90 -7.29
C ALA A 267 14.03 -3.66 -6.42
N THR A 268 15.05 -4.51 -6.58
CA THR A 268 16.35 -4.34 -5.89
C THR A 268 16.99 -3.00 -6.21
N ASP A 269 17.06 -2.66 -7.49
CA ASP A 269 17.70 -1.41 -7.94
C ASP A 269 16.92 -0.18 -7.49
N ALA A 270 15.58 -0.26 -7.46
CA ALA A 270 14.74 0.80 -6.94
C ALA A 270 14.99 1.08 -5.45
N LEU A 271 15.04 0.03 -4.62
CA LEU A 271 15.32 0.18 -3.19
C LEU A 271 16.71 0.76 -2.93
N ARG A 272 17.71 0.36 -3.71
CA ARG A 272 19.09 0.91 -3.65
C ARG A 272 19.11 2.38 -4.06
N ALA A 273 18.47 2.74 -5.17
CA ALA A 273 18.38 4.12 -5.66
C ALA A 273 17.71 5.06 -4.65
N LEU A 274 16.67 4.57 -3.97
CA LEU A 274 15.99 5.32 -2.91
C LEU A 274 16.79 5.41 -1.61
N GLY A 275 17.81 4.56 -1.42
CA GLY A 275 18.65 4.51 -0.23
C GLY A 275 18.02 3.75 0.94
N VAL A 276 17.10 2.82 0.67
CA VAL A 276 16.46 2.01 1.71
C VAL A 276 17.47 1.04 2.32
N ARG A 277 17.62 1.10 3.64
CA ARG A 277 18.54 0.23 4.39
C ARG A 277 17.86 -0.63 5.44
N THR A 278 16.64 -0.27 5.84
CA THR A 278 15.88 -1.01 6.86
C THR A 278 14.38 -0.86 6.65
N GLY A 279 13.63 -1.87 7.08
CA GLY A 279 12.17 -1.92 7.06
C GLY A 279 11.59 -2.66 5.86
N ASP A 280 10.30 -2.58 5.72
CA ASP A 280 9.48 -3.21 4.69
C ASP A 280 9.16 -2.23 3.54
N CYS A 281 9.07 -2.74 2.33
CA CYS A 281 8.69 -1.97 1.15
C CYS A 281 7.77 -2.78 0.23
N HIS A 282 6.82 -2.07 -0.36
CA HIS A 282 5.90 -2.54 -1.38
C HIS A 282 6.21 -1.81 -2.69
N THR A 283 6.81 -2.50 -3.66
CA THR A 283 7.24 -1.91 -4.93
C THR A 283 6.27 -2.32 -6.03
N GLU A 284 5.54 -1.37 -6.59
CA GLU A 284 4.66 -1.58 -7.76
C GLU A 284 5.46 -1.45 -9.05
N ILE A 285 5.33 -2.45 -9.92
CA ILE A 285 6.11 -2.56 -11.15
C ILE A 285 5.19 -2.84 -12.34
N LYS A 286 5.20 -1.93 -13.30
CA LYS A 286 4.50 -2.08 -14.57
C LYS A 286 5.26 -3.04 -15.46
N LEU A 287 4.56 -4.02 -16.00
CA LEU A 287 5.09 -4.87 -17.06
C LEU A 287 4.87 -4.15 -18.40
N THR A 288 5.94 -3.66 -19.00
CA THR A 288 5.89 -2.93 -20.27
C THR A 288 6.58 -3.71 -21.39
N PRO A 289 6.31 -3.39 -22.67
CA PRO A 289 7.01 -4.02 -23.80
C PRO A 289 8.53 -3.86 -23.75
N ASP A 290 9.02 -2.80 -23.11
CA ASP A 290 10.44 -2.48 -22.97
C ASP A 290 11.06 -3.05 -21.66
N GLY A 291 10.34 -3.94 -20.97
CA GLY A 291 10.72 -4.51 -19.68
C GLY A 291 9.97 -3.91 -18.49
N PRO A 292 10.22 -4.43 -17.28
CA PRO A 292 9.54 -3.95 -16.07
C PRO A 292 9.96 -2.51 -15.69
N ARG A 293 9.00 -1.67 -15.30
CA ARG A 293 9.19 -0.26 -14.93
C ARG A 293 8.53 0.03 -13.58
N VAL A 294 9.24 0.71 -12.68
CA VAL A 294 8.71 1.09 -11.36
C VAL A 294 7.57 2.09 -11.51
N LEU A 295 6.41 1.75 -10.95
CA LEU A 295 5.28 2.67 -10.77
C LEU A 295 5.39 3.45 -9.46
N GLU A 296 5.70 2.75 -8.37
CA GLU A 296 5.81 3.34 -7.04
C GLU A 296 6.53 2.40 -6.07
N VAL A 297 7.24 2.97 -5.10
CA VAL A 297 7.78 2.24 -3.94
C VAL A 297 7.17 2.85 -2.67
N ASN A 298 6.37 2.06 -1.99
CA ASN A 298 5.75 2.43 -0.72
C ASN A 298 6.59 1.88 0.43
N GLY A 299 6.88 2.71 1.45
CA GLY A 299 7.70 2.33 2.61
C GLY A 299 6.91 1.55 3.67
N ARG A 300 6.07 0.62 3.25
CA ARG A 300 5.23 -0.22 4.11
C ARG A 300 4.83 -1.48 3.37
N LEU A 301 4.23 -2.42 4.08
CA LEU A 301 3.63 -3.62 3.49
C LEU A 301 2.44 -3.26 2.59
N GLY A 302 2.22 -4.03 1.53
CA GLY A 302 1.07 -3.91 0.66
C GLY A 302 -0.24 -4.21 1.38
N GLY A 303 -1.29 -3.42 1.11
CA GLY A 303 -2.58 -3.61 1.77
C GLY A 303 -3.23 -4.96 1.41
N GLY A 304 -3.45 -5.83 2.40
CA GLY A 304 -4.02 -7.18 2.24
C GLY A 304 -3.00 -8.24 1.82
N VAL A 305 -1.75 -7.87 1.52
CA VAL A 305 -0.71 -8.85 1.19
C VAL A 305 -0.30 -9.69 2.39
N PRO A 306 -0.14 -9.12 3.61
CA PRO A 306 0.15 -9.93 4.80
C PRO A 306 -0.88 -11.03 5.04
N GLU A 307 -2.17 -10.73 4.87
CA GLU A 307 -3.28 -11.67 5.04
C GLU A 307 -3.23 -12.79 4.00
N MET A 308 -3.05 -12.43 2.73
CA MET A 308 -2.96 -13.41 1.64
C MET A 308 -1.75 -14.33 1.81
N LEU A 309 -0.57 -13.78 2.14
CA LEU A 309 0.64 -14.57 2.35
C LEU A 309 0.46 -15.51 3.54
N LEU A 310 -0.11 -15.03 4.65
CA LEU A 310 -0.38 -15.86 5.81
C LEU A 310 -1.33 -17.03 5.48
N GLN A 311 -2.40 -16.77 4.72
CA GLN A 311 -3.35 -17.82 4.31
C GLN A 311 -2.73 -18.82 3.34
N ALA A 312 -1.89 -18.36 2.41
CA ALA A 312 -1.31 -19.22 1.37
C ALA A 312 -0.05 -19.98 1.81
N SER A 313 0.71 -19.45 2.80
CA SER A 313 2.02 -20.01 3.19
C SER A 313 2.16 -20.32 4.68
N GLY A 314 1.29 -19.77 5.54
CA GLY A 314 1.42 -19.81 6.99
C GLY A 314 2.47 -18.86 7.56
N VAL A 315 3.11 -18.00 6.74
CA VAL A 315 4.15 -17.06 7.18
C VAL A 315 3.56 -15.69 7.49
N SER A 316 3.82 -15.18 8.69
CA SER A 316 3.38 -13.84 9.11
C SER A 316 4.36 -12.77 8.62
N LEU A 317 3.94 -11.99 7.63
CA LEU A 317 4.73 -10.86 7.12
C LEU A 317 4.83 -9.73 8.15
N PHE A 318 3.80 -9.52 8.97
CA PHE A 318 3.88 -8.61 10.12
C PHE A 318 4.93 -9.07 11.14
N GLY A 319 5.03 -10.38 11.40
CA GLY A 319 6.03 -10.92 12.31
C GLY A 319 7.46 -10.67 11.82
N LEU A 320 7.72 -10.83 10.52
CA LEU A 320 9.02 -10.53 9.91
C LEU A 320 9.33 -9.02 9.96
N SER A 321 8.35 -8.16 9.66
CA SER A 321 8.46 -6.70 9.75
C SER A 321 8.78 -6.22 11.17
N ILE A 322 8.10 -6.77 12.19
CA ILE A 322 8.35 -6.47 13.61
C ILE A 322 9.78 -6.84 14.03
N ARG A 323 10.27 -8.01 13.61
CA ARG A 323 11.65 -8.44 13.91
C ARG A 323 12.68 -7.46 13.35
N ILE A 324 12.50 -7.00 12.11
CA ILE A 324 13.37 -5.97 11.51
C ILE A 324 13.30 -4.67 12.30
N ALA A 325 12.09 -4.23 12.68
CA ALA A 325 11.90 -3.01 13.45
C ALA A 325 12.56 -3.07 14.85
N LEU A 326 12.79 -4.27 15.38
CA LEU A 326 13.52 -4.53 16.63
C LEU A 326 15.03 -4.76 16.40
N GLY A 327 15.54 -4.56 15.17
CA GLY A 327 16.95 -4.72 14.83
C GLY A 327 17.40 -6.19 14.67
N GLU A 328 16.48 -7.14 14.51
CA GLU A 328 16.85 -8.53 14.23
C GLU A 328 17.25 -8.71 12.76
N PRO A 329 18.32 -9.47 12.46
CA PRO A 329 18.66 -9.80 11.10
C PRO A 329 17.64 -10.79 10.54
N VAL A 330 16.80 -10.31 9.61
CA VAL A 330 15.84 -11.14 8.87
C VAL A 330 16.35 -11.30 7.45
N VAL A 331 16.64 -12.53 7.05
CA VAL A 331 17.03 -12.87 5.68
C VAL A 331 16.12 -13.99 5.20
N VAL A 332 15.50 -13.77 4.04
CA VAL A 332 14.63 -14.76 3.36
C VAL A 332 15.21 -15.00 1.97
N ASP A 333 15.45 -16.24 1.64
CA ASP A 333 16.00 -16.65 0.35
C ASP A 333 14.89 -16.78 -0.70
N GLY A 334 14.61 -15.67 -1.40
CA GLY A 334 13.61 -15.57 -2.45
C GLY A 334 12.16 -15.50 -1.96
N PRO A 335 11.20 -15.47 -2.90
CA PRO A 335 9.78 -15.46 -2.56
C PRO A 335 9.35 -16.70 -1.78
N ILE A 336 8.58 -16.47 -0.72
CA ILE A 336 8.07 -17.52 0.16
C ILE A 336 7.14 -18.48 -0.62
N PRO A 337 7.39 -19.79 -0.60
CA PRO A 337 6.53 -20.76 -1.29
C PRO A 337 5.11 -20.75 -0.71
N CYS A 338 4.11 -20.78 -1.59
CA CYS A 338 2.70 -20.88 -1.24
C CYS A 338 2.16 -22.29 -1.54
N GLY A 339 1.27 -22.79 -0.68
CA GLY A 339 0.59 -24.09 -0.88
C GLY A 339 -0.57 -24.05 -1.89
N GLY A 340 -0.86 -22.87 -2.44
CA GLY A 340 -1.89 -22.57 -3.42
C GLY A 340 -1.81 -21.11 -3.81
N VAL A 341 -2.82 -20.59 -4.47
CA VAL A 341 -2.90 -19.15 -4.82
C VAL A 341 -3.74 -18.44 -3.77
N GLY A 342 -3.10 -17.61 -2.95
CA GLY A 342 -3.81 -16.69 -2.05
C GLY A 342 -4.34 -15.49 -2.84
N TRP A 343 -5.56 -15.07 -2.57
CA TRP A 343 -6.17 -13.98 -3.35
C TRP A 343 -7.04 -13.07 -2.50
N ARG A 344 -7.21 -11.84 -3.00
CA ARG A 344 -8.15 -10.86 -2.50
C ARG A 344 -8.87 -10.20 -3.66
N PHE A 345 -10.20 -10.18 -3.65
CA PHE A 345 -11.02 -9.38 -4.56
C PHE A 345 -11.54 -8.12 -3.88
N LEU A 346 -11.66 -7.04 -4.67
CA LEU A 346 -12.21 -5.76 -4.28
C LEU A 346 -13.33 -5.41 -5.26
N PHE A 347 -14.54 -5.44 -4.83
CA PHE A 347 -15.67 -5.14 -5.72
C PHE A 347 -15.84 -3.64 -5.90
N GLN A 348 -15.48 -3.12 -7.08
CA GLN A 348 -15.53 -1.70 -7.39
C GLN A 348 -16.89 -1.29 -7.96
N PRO A 349 -17.52 -0.21 -7.45
CA PRO A 349 -18.75 0.32 -8.01
C PRO A 349 -18.49 0.99 -9.36
N PRO A 350 -19.48 1.11 -10.26
CA PRO A 350 -19.35 1.90 -11.48
C PRO A 350 -19.15 3.39 -11.14
N THR A 351 -18.49 4.14 -12.02
CA THR A 351 -18.23 5.59 -11.81
C THR A 351 -19.50 6.44 -11.75
N SER A 352 -20.62 5.93 -12.27
CA SER A 352 -21.92 6.57 -12.17
C SER A 352 -22.61 6.43 -10.81
N ALA A 353 -22.22 5.43 -9.99
CA ALA A 353 -22.83 5.19 -8.69
C ALA A 353 -22.55 6.33 -7.70
N ARG A 354 -23.56 6.68 -6.90
CA ARG A 354 -23.47 7.71 -5.85
C ARG A 354 -23.76 7.18 -4.45
N ARG A 355 -24.51 6.08 -4.36
CA ARG A 355 -24.93 5.45 -3.10
C ARG A 355 -25.21 3.97 -3.29
N VAL A 356 -24.89 3.15 -2.29
CA VAL A 356 -25.31 1.74 -2.25
C VAL A 356 -26.79 1.68 -1.86
N VAL A 357 -27.60 0.96 -2.62
CA VAL A 357 -29.02 0.72 -2.31
C VAL A 357 -29.22 -0.64 -1.67
N SER A 358 -28.67 -1.71 -2.27
CA SER A 358 -28.73 -3.07 -1.70
C SER A 358 -27.50 -3.88 -2.13
N ILE A 359 -27.22 -4.93 -1.34
CA ILE A 359 -26.20 -5.95 -1.64
C ILE A 359 -26.86 -7.31 -1.37
N GLU A 360 -26.87 -8.19 -2.36
CA GLU A 360 -27.48 -9.51 -2.29
C GLU A 360 -26.49 -10.58 -2.74
N GLY A 361 -26.56 -11.79 -2.17
CA GLY A 361 -25.77 -12.95 -2.56
C GLY A 361 -24.44 -13.15 -1.82
N LEU A 362 -24.09 -12.31 -0.83
CA LEU A 362 -22.89 -12.49 -0.03
C LEU A 362 -22.89 -13.79 0.80
N ASP A 363 -24.05 -14.28 1.18
CA ASP A 363 -24.23 -15.57 1.88
C ASP A 363 -23.86 -16.76 0.99
N ARG A 364 -24.23 -16.70 -0.29
CA ARG A 364 -23.84 -17.73 -1.29
C ARG A 364 -22.34 -17.70 -1.53
N LEU A 365 -21.78 -16.51 -1.59
CA LEU A 365 -20.34 -16.31 -1.73
C LEU A 365 -19.57 -16.90 -0.54
N ALA A 366 -20.03 -16.66 0.68
CA ALA A 366 -19.42 -17.20 1.90
C ALA A 366 -19.45 -18.75 1.97
N ALA A 367 -20.34 -19.38 1.21
CA ALA A 367 -20.45 -20.85 1.15
C ALA A 367 -19.53 -21.49 0.11
N LEU A 368 -18.83 -20.71 -0.73
CA LEU A 368 -17.91 -21.26 -1.74
C LEU A 368 -16.65 -21.85 -1.10
N PRO A 369 -16.22 -23.03 -1.57
CA PRO A 369 -14.89 -23.52 -1.24
C PRO A 369 -13.80 -22.51 -1.62
N GLY A 370 -12.78 -22.38 -0.76
CA GLY A 370 -11.68 -21.46 -1.00
C GLY A 370 -11.93 -20.00 -0.54
N VAL A 371 -13.18 -19.60 -0.24
CA VAL A 371 -13.52 -18.32 0.38
C VAL A 371 -13.33 -18.43 1.89
N ASN A 372 -12.46 -17.60 2.45
CA ASN A 372 -12.14 -17.61 3.88
C ASN A 372 -12.79 -16.44 4.63
N GLU A 373 -12.80 -15.24 4.05
CA GLU A 373 -13.24 -14.03 4.74
C GLU A 373 -13.93 -13.06 3.77
N ILE A 374 -14.99 -12.39 4.24
CA ILE A 374 -15.70 -11.34 3.51
C ILE A 374 -15.81 -10.11 4.41
N TYR A 375 -15.40 -8.97 3.89
CA TYR A 375 -15.52 -7.68 4.57
C TYR A 375 -16.37 -6.72 3.76
N VAL A 376 -17.48 -6.26 4.33
CA VAL A 376 -18.32 -5.22 3.74
C VAL A 376 -17.77 -3.85 4.14
N ASN A 377 -17.33 -3.09 3.15
CA ASN A 377 -16.75 -1.76 3.34
C ASN A 377 -17.78 -0.63 3.16
N ARG A 378 -18.83 -0.89 2.38
CA ARG A 378 -19.95 0.03 2.16
C ARG A 378 -21.26 -0.70 2.31
N SER A 379 -22.11 -0.20 3.21
CA SER A 379 -23.44 -0.73 3.48
C SER A 379 -24.51 0.03 2.70
N PRO A 380 -25.74 -0.53 2.58
CA PRO A 380 -26.85 0.23 2.04
C PRO A 380 -27.05 1.58 2.74
N GLY A 381 -27.13 2.66 1.95
CA GLY A 381 -27.19 4.04 2.43
C GLY A 381 -25.85 4.77 2.39
N ASP A 382 -24.71 4.07 2.30
CA ASP A 382 -23.40 4.72 2.28
C ASP A 382 -23.12 5.43 0.95
N PRO A 383 -22.46 6.60 0.98
CA PRO A 383 -22.10 7.34 -0.23
C PRO A 383 -20.94 6.68 -0.97
N ILE A 384 -20.92 6.88 -2.28
CA ILE A 384 -19.85 6.43 -3.19
C ILE A 384 -19.28 7.63 -3.92
N ASP A 385 -17.95 7.75 -3.92
CA ASP A 385 -17.22 8.65 -4.80
C ASP A 385 -16.03 7.90 -5.42
N TRP A 386 -16.10 7.64 -6.72
CA TRP A 386 -15.05 6.91 -7.43
C TRP A 386 -13.70 7.65 -7.42
N ARG A 387 -13.69 8.99 -7.21
CA ARG A 387 -12.46 9.79 -7.13
C ARG A 387 -11.60 9.47 -5.90
N GLU A 388 -12.21 8.86 -4.88
CA GLU A 388 -11.51 8.29 -3.73
C GLU A 388 -10.70 7.02 -4.05
N GLY A 389 -10.69 6.61 -5.33
CA GLY A 389 -9.92 5.48 -5.85
C GLY A 389 -10.41 4.12 -5.34
N THR A 390 -9.49 3.20 -5.18
CA THR A 390 -9.73 1.83 -4.72
C THR A 390 -10.47 1.79 -3.37
N ARG A 391 -10.26 2.76 -2.51
CA ARG A 391 -10.81 2.81 -1.13
C ARG A 391 -12.35 2.76 -1.05
N HIS A 392 -13.06 3.10 -2.13
CA HIS A 392 -14.53 3.06 -2.19
C HIS A 392 -15.08 1.74 -2.75
N TYR A 393 -14.31 0.64 -2.67
CA TYR A 393 -14.85 -0.69 -2.95
C TYR A 393 -16.03 -1.02 -2.01
N ILE A 394 -16.96 -1.84 -2.48
CA ILE A 394 -18.17 -2.20 -1.74
C ILE A 394 -17.89 -3.28 -0.71
N TYR A 395 -17.28 -4.37 -1.13
CA TYR A 395 -16.83 -5.47 -0.26
C TYR A 395 -15.51 -6.02 -0.76
N SER A 396 -14.78 -6.69 0.12
CA SER A 396 -13.61 -7.48 -0.23
C SER A 396 -13.77 -8.91 0.24
N VAL A 397 -13.17 -9.84 -0.52
CA VAL A 397 -13.18 -11.27 -0.25
C VAL A 397 -11.76 -11.77 -0.27
N TYR A 398 -11.39 -12.58 0.71
CA TYR A 398 -10.11 -13.27 0.77
C TYR A 398 -10.29 -14.77 0.67
N GLY A 399 -9.31 -15.43 0.10
CA GLY A 399 -9.30 -16.87 0.03
C GLY A 399 -8.03 -17.47 -0.51
N VAL A 400 -8.07 -18.79 -0.68
CA VAL A 400 -6.99 -19.59 -1.28
C VAL A 400 -7.62 -20.56 -2.27
N SER A 401 -7.09 -20.60 -3.49
CA SER A 401 -7.43 -21.59 -4.51
C SER A 401 -6.25 -22.52 -4.78
N ALA A 402 -6.52 -23.70 -5.33
CA ALA A 402 -5.48 -24.69 -5.66
C ALA A 402 -4.56 -24.15 -6.76
N ASP A 403 -5.12 -23.45 -7.74
CA ASP A 403 -4.42 -22.88 -8.89
C ASP A 403 -5.12 -21.64 -9.45
N TYR A 404 -4.57 -21.09 -10.54
CA TYR A 404 -5.12 -19.89 -11.20
C TYR A 404 -6.42 -20.16 -11.97
N ASP A 405 -6.69 -21.40 -12.39
CA ASP A 405 -7.92 -21.71 -13.11
C ASP A 405 -9.10 -21.73 -12.12
N GLU A 406 -8.94 -22.34 -10.94
CA GLU A 406 -9.92 -22.25 -9.84
C GLU A 406 -10.10 -20.79 -9.38
N LEU A 407 -9.01 -20.03 -9.28
CA LEU A 407 -9.10 -18.59 -8.96
C LEU A 407 -9.99 -17.83 -9.95
N MET A 408 -9.87 -18.12 -11.25
CA MET A 408 -10.70 -17.49 -12.28
C MET A 408 -12.15 -17.95 -12.26
N GLU A 409 -12.43 -19.18 -11.86
CA GLU A 409 -13.79 -19.69 -11.65
C GLU A 409 -14.46 -18.96 -10.48
N ILE A 410 -13.74 -18.79 -9.37
CA ILE A 410 -14.21 -18.01 -8.22
C ILE A 410 -14.47 -16.56 -8.62
N ASN A 411 -13.54 -15.93 -9.35
CA ASN A 411 -13.72 -14.55 -9.84
C ASN A 411 -14.98 -14.41 -10.70
N ARG A 412 -15.24 -15.33 -11.61
CA ARG A 412 -16.45 -15.35 -12.42
C ARG A 412 -17.71 -15.45 -11.56
N PHE A 413 -17.73 -16.38 -10.59
CA PHE A 413 -18.85 -16.57 -9.68
C PHE A 413 -19.17 -15.29 -8.87
N LEU A 414 -18.12 -14.59 -8.39
CA LEU A 414 -18.26 -13.31 -7.68
C LEU A 414 -19.07 -12.28 -8.49
N HIS A 415 -18.80 -12.20 -9.79
CA HIS A 415 -19.46 -11.25 -10.68
C HIS A 415 -20.87 -11.68 -11.12
N GLU A 416 -21.17 -12.98 -11.12
CA GLU A 416 -22.45 -13.53 -11.54
C GLU A 416 -23.46 -13.62 -10.40
N GLU A 417 -23.03 -13.90 -9.18
CA GLU A 417 -23.90 -14.27 -8.06
C GLU A 417 -24.13 -13.16 -7.03
N VAL A 418 -23.24 -12.16 -6.97
CA VAL A 418 -23.45 -11.00 -6.10
C VAL A 418 -24.03 -9.85 -6.89
N SER A 419 -25.21 -9.41 -6.49
CA SER A 419 -25.93 -8.30 -7.10
C SER A 419 -25.88 -7.07 -6.19
N ILE A 420 -25.52 -5.91 -6.74
CA ILE A 420 -25.51 -4.64 -6.02
C ILE A 420 -26.34 -3.62 -6.79
N ALA A 421 -27.33 -3.03 -6.11
CA ALA A 421 -28.09 -1.91 -6.64
C ALA A 421 -27.46 -0.59 -6.18
N TYR A 422 -27.45 0.38 -7.07
CA TYR A 422 -26.89 1.72 -6.86
C TYR A 422 -27.91 2.81 -7.20
N GLU A 423 -27.77 3.95 -6.52
CA GLU A 423 -28.36 5.23 -6.90
C GLU A 423 -27.32 6.07 -7.65
#